data_2cdceee9579029976a3d119fac1599ac
#
_entry.id   2cdceee9579029976a3d119fac1599ac
#
_cell.length_a   1.000
_cell.length_b   1.000
_cell.length_c   1.000
_cell.angle_alpha   90.00
_cell.angle_beta   90.00
_cell.angle_gamma   90.00
#
_symmetry.space_group_name_H-M   'P 1'
#
loop_
_entity.id
_entity.type
_entity.pdbx_description
1 polymer ?
#
loop_
_entity_poly.entity_id
_entity_poly.type
_entity_poly.pdbx_seq_one_letter_code
_entity_poly.pdbx_strand_id
1 'polypeptide(L)'
;MLSDAPLSLAPDLDAIADGHLIRYMSTSGTTGTPTEVTGVVFSPKGQPPQQGWPIVSVGHGTTGLDDECAVSRAPDLRGYIWLVRNLTKRGWVVAITDYEGLGVPGPHPYLEPRSEGFNVVDAARAAMSLIPGSSTTWAAIGASQGGQATWAAAELAGDYAPELDFVGAANLSPAADLTEMATHVGDGRYDWSQLSMMPTLLTGLSVTVPELRPENFLHGSFQDNPHDKALLLGCHNGLDPARAAAIGRLRANDFHGITPQDAEIFARALKRISLPLGPASGPMLVYAGGADRLIDARWIHAAVRRACALGDTVQEIVAPGKGHVDPEGERLGVQWIADRFAGIPPPSNC
;
A
#
# COMPACT_ATOMS: atom_id res chain seq x y z
N MET A 1 8.93 3.71 -18.90
CA MET A 1 10.26 3.67 -18.24
C MET A 1 11.03 4.93 -18.57
N LEU A 2 11.61 5.62 -17.58
CA LEU A 2 12.48 6.79 -17.78
C LEU A 2 13.96 6.41 -17.70
N SER A 3 14.33 5.67 -16.66
CA SER A 3 15.69 5.16 -16.46
C SER A 3 15.69 3.95 -15.55
N ASP A 4 16.74 3.17 -15.62
CA ASP A 4 17.07 2.09 -14.69
C ASP A 4 18.56 2.09 -14.36
N ALA A 5 18.90 1.47 -13.23
CA ALA A 5 20.26 1.21 -12.79
C ALA A 5 20.32 -0.14 -12.05
N PRO A 6 21.42 -0.90 -12.20
CA PRO A 6 21.60 -2.14 -11.46
C PRO A 6 21.50 -1.93 -9.94
N LEU A 7 20.84 -2.85 -9.25
CA LEU A 7 20.66 -2.87 -7.80
C LEU A 7 21.14 -4.19 -7.24
N SER A 8 22.10 -4.15 -6.31
CA SER A 8 22.56 -5.28 -5.53
C SER A 8 22.30 -4.99 -4.05
N LEU A 9 21.57 -5.86 -3.38
CA LEU A 9 21.17 -5.67 -1.99
C LEU A 9 21.76 -6.71 -1.04
N ALA A 10 21.74 -7.98 -1.44
CA ALA A 10 22.15 -9.08 -0.59
C ALA A 10 22.65 -10.26 -1.44
N PRO A 11 23.78 -10.90 -1.10
CA PRO A 11 24.41 -11.95 -1.93
C PRO A 11 23.48 -13.12 -2.25
N ASP A 12 22.60 -13.49 -1.34
CA ASP A 12 21.67 -14.59 -1.53
C ASP A 12 20.46 -14.23 -2.41
N LEU A 13 20.06 -12.96 -2.44
CA LEU A 13 19.10 -12.45 -3.43
C LEU A 13 19.77 -12.31 -4.80
N ASP A 14 20.96 -11.72 -4.84
CA ASP A 14 21.73 -11.53 -6.07
C ASP A 14 22.11 -12.87 -6.76
N ALA A 15 22.11 -13.97 -5.98
CA ALA A 15 22.33 -15.31 -6.54
C ALA A 15 21.12 -15.83 -7.35
N ILE A 16 19.92 -15.34 -7.10
CA ILE A 16 18.66 -15.84 -7.70
C ILE A 16 17.93 -14.82 -8.57
N ALA A 17 18.25 -13.54 -8.44
CA ALA A 17 17.57 -12.44 -9.13
C ALA A 17 18.55 -11.37 -9.59
N ASP A 18 18.20 -10.67 -10.66
CA ASP A 18 18.84 -9.44 -11.08
C ASP A 18 17.94 -8.27 -10.66
N GLY A 19 18.51 -7.32 -9.91
CA GLY A 19 17.80 -6.17 -9.35
C GLY A 19 18.06 -4.88 -10.14
N HIS A 20 17.04 -4.02 -10.22
CA HIS A 20 17.09 -2.71 -10.86
C HIS A 20 16.40 -1.67 -10.01
N LEU A 21 17.05 -0.53 -9.78
CA LEU A 21 16.36 0.72 -9.42
C LEU A 21 15.72 1.27 -10.69
N ILE A 22 14.47 1.69 -10.59
CA ILE A 22 13.73 2.21 -11.73
C ILE A 22 13.14 3.59 -11.45
N ARG A 23 13.03 4.38 -12.54
CA ARG A 23 12.22 5.60 -12.60
C ARG A 23 11.27 5.46 -13.77
N TYR A 24 10.02 5.73 -13.57
CA TYR A 24 8.99 5.58 -14.59
C TYR A 24 7.93 6.67 -14.49
N MET A 25 7.19 6.86 -15.57
CA MET A 25 6.03 7.75 -15.57
C MET A 25 4.80 6.99 -15.10
N SER A 26 4.02 7.65 -14.28
CA SER A 26 2.70 7.23 -13.83
C SER A 26 1.72 8.38 -13.97
N THR A 27 0.51 8.21 -13.45
CA THR A 27 -0.52 9.24 -13.41
C THR A 27 -0.81 9.61 -11.96
N SER A 28 -0.79 10.91 -11.66
CA SER A 28 -1.28 11.41 -10.37
C SER A 28 -2.81 11.28 -10.31
N GLY A 29 -3.32 10.52 -9.35
CA GLY A 29 -4.75 10.41 -9.10
C GLY A 29 -5.39 11.71 -8.61
N THR A 30 -4.55 12.60 -8.03
CA THR A 30 -4.99 13.91 -7.51
C THR A 30 -5.22 14.93 -8.63
N THR A 31 -4.31 14.97 -9.62
CA THR A 31 -4.31 15.99 -10.68
C THR A 31 -4.73 15.45 -12.04
N GLY A 32 -4.67 14.14 -12.25
CA GLY A 32 -4.86 13.50 -13.56
C GLY A 32 -3.69 13.72 -14.53
N THR A 33 -2.57 14.30 -14.06
CA THR A 33 -1.39 14.60 -14.90
C THR A 33 -0.30 13.55 -14.75
N PRO A 34 0.61 13.42 -15.73
CA PRO A 34 1.78 12.56 -15.59
C PRO A 34 2.63 12.95 -14.39
N THR A 35 3.08 11.97 -13.63
CA THR A 35 3.98 12.13 -12.48
C THR A 35 5.13 11.13 -12.57
N GLU A 36 6.30 11.52 -12.07
CA GLU A 36 7.45 10.64 -11.98
C GLU A 36 7.40 9.83 -10.70
N VAL A 37 7.71 8.54 -10.79
CA VAL A 37 7.72 7.61 -9.66
C VAL A 37 8.99 6.77 -9.72
N THR A 38 9.54 6.43 -8.55
CA THR A 38 10.64 5.48 -8.41
C THR A 38 10.17 4.12 -7.88
N GLY A 39 11.06 3.15 -7.94
CA GLY A 39 10.79 1.82 -7.41
C GLY A 39 11.92 0.86 -7.71
N VAL A 40 11.67 -0.41 -7.52
CA VAL A 40 12.61 -1.49 -7.83
C VAL A 40 11.94 -2.58 -8.64
N VAL A 41 12.73 -3.23 -9.50
CA VAL A 41 12.32 -4.42 -10.24
C VAL A 41 13.34 -5.53 -10.01
N PHE A 42 12.87 -6.74 -9.77
CA PHE A 42 13.71 -7.94 -9.69
C PHE A 42 13.22 -8.98 -10.68
N SER A 43 14.13 -9.48 -11.51
CA SER A 43 13.85 -10.58 -12.41
C SER A 43 14.53 -11.86 -11.95
N PRO A 44 13.88 -13.04 -12.08
CA PRO A 44 14.53 -14.31 -11.85
C PRO A 44 15.72 -14.51 -12.77
N LYS A 45 16.78 -15.14 -12.29
CA LYS A 45 17.89 -15.57 -13.15
C LYS A 45 17.51 -16.80 -13.98
N GLY A 46 18.09 -16.90 -15.16
CA GLY A 46 17.91 -18.04 -16.08
C GLY A 46 17.07 -17.71 -17.29
N GLN A 47 16.42 -18.71 -17.85
CA GLN A 47 15.59 -18.54 -19.04
C GLN A 47 14.12 -18.46 -18.64
N PRO A 48 13.35 -17.54 -19.24
CA PRO A 48 11.90 -17.47 -18.99
C PRO A 48 11.20 -18.73 -19.48
N PRO A 49 10.08 -19.09 -18.86
CA PRO A 49 9.17 -20.11 -19.39
C PRO A 49 8.63 -19.67 -20.76
N GLN A 50 8.04 -20.60 -21.51
CA GLN A 50 7.54 -20.30 -22.87
C GLN A 50 6.52 -19.15 -22.91
N GLN A 51 5.71 -18.99 -21.84
CA GLN A 51 4.72 -17.90 -21.70
C GLN A 51 5.34 -16.60 -21.17
N GLY A 52 6.63 -16.58 -20.88
CA GLY A 52 7.30 -15.48 -20.16
C GLY A 52 7.14 -15.57 -18.64
N TRP A 53 7.92 -14.81 -17.90
CA TRP A 53 7.78 -14.67 -16.45
C TRP A 53 6.55 -13.83 -16.12
N PRO A 54 5.60 -14.32 -15.32
CA PRO A 54 4.51 -13.48 -14.83
C PRO A 54 5.04 -12.41 -13.86
N ILE A 55 4.30 -11.29 -13.76
CA ILE A 55 4.72 -10.12 -12.97
C ILE A 55 3.87 -10.02 -11.71
N VAL A 56 4.51 -9.80 -10.57
CA VAL A 56 3.83 -9.39 -9.33
C VAL A 56 4.21 -7.96 -9.01
N SER A 57 3.23 -7.06 -9.03
CA SER A 57 3.39 -5.70 -8.56
C SER A 57 3.02 -5.61 -7.08
N VAL A 58 3.96 -5.10 -6.28
CA VAL A 58 3.84 -5.03 -4.83
C VAL A 58 3.53 -3.61 -4.40
N GLY A 59 2.42 -3.45 -3.69
CA GLY A 59 2.11 -2.26 -2.93
C GLY A 59 2.69 -2.37 -1.52
N HIS A 60 3.59 -1.46 -1.14
CA HIS A 60 4.17 -1.48 0.20
C HIS A 60 3.26 -0.81 1.24
N GLY A 61 3.37 -1.24 2.50
CA GLY A 61 2.71 -0.59 3.65
C GLY A 61 3.36 0.77 3.96
N THR A 62 2.80 1.48 4.91
CA THR A 62 3.25 2.83 5.28
C THR A 62 4.72 2.86 5.70
N THR A 63 5.51 3.66 4.98
CA THR A 63 6.95 3.87 5.24
C THR A 63 7.29 5.28 5.69
N GLY A 64 6.36 6.22 5.59
CA GLY A 64 6.51 7.64 5.90
C GLY A 64 5.98 8.52 4.78
N LEU A 65 6.27 9.83 4.83
CA LEU A 65 5.79 10.82 3.88
C LEU A 65 6.90 11.52 3.09
N ASP A 66 8.14 11.38 3.50
CA ASP A 66 9.30 12.04 2.88
C ASP A 66 9.96 11.16 1.81
N ASP A 67 10.65 11.77 0.85
CA ASP A 67 11.43 11.09 -0.21
C ASP A 67 12.33 9.97 0.32
N GLU A 68 12.97 10.20 1.48
CA GLU A 68 13.86 9.22 2.11
C GLU A 68 13.13 7.98 2.60
N CYS A 69 11.80 8.03 2.67
CA CYS A 69 10.98 6.91 3.12
C CYS A 69 10.67 5.91 1.99
N ALA A 70 11.07 6.18 0.76
CA ALA A 70 10.97 5.26 -0.36
C ALA A 70 11.58 3.89 -0.04
N VAL A 71 10.91 2.83 -0.45
CA VAL A 71 11.39 1.44 -0.29
C VAL A 71 12.69 1.23 -1.03
N SER A 72 12.81 1.80 -2.24
CA SER A 72 13.99 1.69 -3.08
C SER A 72 15.26 2.32 -2.50
N ARG A 73 15.13 3.22 -1.52
CA ARG A 73 16.26 3.89 -0.86
C ARG A 73 16.80 3.12 0.35
N ALA A 74 16.09 2.10 0.81
CA ALA A 74 16.52 1.31 1.96
C ALA A 74 17.25 0.04 1.53
N PRO A 75 18.41 -0.29 2.13
CA PRO A 75 19.22 -1.46 1.74
C PRO A 75 18.51 -2.80 1.98
N ASP A 76 17.52 -2.81 2.86
CA ASP A 76 16.67 -3.97 3.16
C ASP A 76 15.27 -3.86 2.51
N LEU A 77 15.08 -2.90 1.59
CA LEU A 77 13.77 -2.57 1.02
C LEU A 77 12.70 -2.36 2.10
N ARG A 78 13.04 -1.79 3.23
CA ARG A 78 12.18 -1.63 4.41
C ARG A 78 11.49 -2.93 4.84
N GLY A 79 12.23 -4.06 4.77
CA GLY A 79 11.77 -5.39 5.13
C GLY A 79 11.19 -6.22 3.98
N TYR A 80 11.03 -5.66 2.79
CA TYR A 80 10.45 -6.38 1.64
C TYR A 80 11.39 -7.36 0.95
N ILE A 81 12.69 -7.40 1.28
CA ILE A 81 13.65 -8.38 0.73
C ILE A 81 13.13 -9.81 0.83
N TRP A 82 12.50 -10.17 1.95
CA TRP A 82 11.98 -11.52 2.15
C TRP A 82 10.87 -11.86 1.15
N LEU A 83 9.92 -10.95 0.93
CA LEU A 83 8.85 -11.12 -0.06
C LEU A 83 9.42 -11.19 -1.48
N VAL A 84 10.31 -10.28 -1.86
CA VAL A 84 11.00 -10.31 -3.16
C VAL A 84 11.66 -11.66 -3.38
N ARG A 85 12.42 -12.16 -2.40
CA ARG A 85 13.08 -13.47 -2.49
C ARG A 85 12.09 -14.61 -2.68
N ASN A 86 10.96 -14.57 -1.99
CA ASN A 86 9.93 -15.61 -2.09
C ASN A 86 9.26 -15.61 -3.47
N LEU A 87 8.95 -14.44 -4.00
CA LEU A 87 8.30 -14.30 -5.31
C LEU A 87 9.26 -14.64 -6.46
N THR A 88 10.51 -14.16 -6.43
CA THR A 88 11.51 -14.46 -7.48
C THR A 88 11.89 -15.94 -7.53
N LYS A 89 11.95 -16.63 -6.37
CA LYS A 89 12.14 -18.09 -6.33
C LYS A 89 11.02 -18.88 -7.01
N ARG A 90 9.84 -18.31 -7.15
CA ARG A 90 8.71 -18.91 -7.89
C ARG A 90 8.80 -18.67 -9.40
N GLY A 91 9.82 -17.95 -9.86
CA GLY A 91 9.97 -17.59 -11.27
C GLY A 91 9.12 -16.38 -11.68
N TRP A 92 8.85 -15.46 -10.77
CA TRP A 92 8.07 -14.25 -11.04
C TRP A 92 8.95 -13.00 -11.04
N VAL A 93 8.69 -12.11 -11.98
CA VAL A 93 9.24 -10.75 -11.95
C VAL A 93 8.50 -9.98 -10.85
N VAL A 94 9.23 -9.26 -10.03
CA VAL A 94 8.68 -8.48 -8.91
C VAL A 94 8.94 -7.01 -9.15
N ALA A 95 7.91 -6.19 -9.15
CA ALA A 95 8.02 -4.73 -9.13
C ALA A 95 7.52 -4.21 -7.79
N ILE A 96 8.24 -3.28 -7.16
CA ILE A 96 7.77 -2.55 -5.99
C ILE A 96 7.79 -1.07 -6.35
N THR A 97 6.65 -0.41 -6.34
CA THR A 97 6.57 1.05 -6.49
C THR A 97 6.93 1.73 -5.18
N ASP A 98 7.55 2.91 -5.25
CA ASP A 98 7.74 3.77 -4.06
C ASP A 98 6.51 4.67 -3.80
N TYR A 99 5.57 4.74 -4.74
CA TYR A 99 4.47 5.70 -4.86
C TYR A 99 4.89 7.13 -5.19
N GLU A 100 3.93 7.91 -5.72
CA GLU A 100 4.07 9.34 -6.00
C GLU A 100 4.49 10.09 -4.72
N GLY A 101 5.51 10.96 -4.84
CA GLY A 101 6.02 11.78 -3.74
C GLY A 101 6.91 11.03 -2.74
N LEU A 102 7.31 9.79 -3.03
CA LEU A 102 8.37 9.07 -2.34
C LEU A 102 9.51 8.76 -3.31
N GLY A 103 10.76 9.00 -2.89
CA GLY A 103 11.94 8.78 -3.72
C GLY A 103 12.23 9.86 -4.77
N VAL A 104 11.26 10.73 -5.04
CA VAL A 104 11.35 11.91 -5.91
C VAL A 104 10.72 13.10 -5.21
N PRO A 105 11.19 14.34 -5.47
CA PRO A 105 10.64 15.53 -4.84
C PRO A 105 9.14 15.71 -5.13
N GLY A 106 8.37 15.97 -4.08
CA GLY A 106 6.94 16.23 -4.14
C GLY A 106 6.22 15.72 -2.90
N PRO A 107 4.98 16.16 -2.68
CA PRO A 107 4.20 15.64 -1.57
C PRO A 107 3.66 14.23 -1.90
N HIS A 108 3.75 13.30 -0.93
CA HIS A 108 3.13 12.00 -1.04
C HIS A 108 1.62 12.09 -0.77
N PRO A 109 0.74 11.81 -1.76
CA PRO A 109 -0.70 11.78 -1.58
C PRO A 109 -1.13 10.48 -0.86
N TYR A 110 -0.72 10.37 0.41
CA TYR A 110 -0.87 9.18 1.25
C TYR A 110 -2.31 8.69 1.29
N LEU A 111 -2.49 7.40 1.02
CA LEU A 111 -3.79 6.73 0.90
C LEU A 111 -4.71 7.32 -0.18
N GLU A 112 -4.19 8.09 -1.15
CA GLU A 112 -5.00 8.48 -2.31
C GLU A 112 -5.08 7.28 -3.27
N PRO A 113 -6.26 6.60 -3.35
CA PRO A 113 -6.31 5.27 -3.94
C PRO A 113 -6.03 5.27 -5.45
N ARG A 114 -6.38 6.35 -6.17
CA ARG A 114 -6.10 6.42 -7.61
C ARG A 114 -4.60 6.61 -7.89
N SER A 115 -3.91 7.52 -7.17
CA SER A 115 -2.46 7.70 -7.33
C SER A 115 -1.74 6.40 -7.03
N GLU A 116 -2.01 5.79 -5.87
CA GLU A 116 -1.33 4.56 -5.47
C GLU A 116 -1.68 3.38 -6.39
N GLY A 117 -2.94 3.28 -6.83
CA GLY A 117 -3.38 2.25 -7.78
C GLY A 117 -2.70 2.39 -9.15
N PHE A 118 -2.64 3.61 -9.71
CA PHE A 118 -1.91 3.88 -10.96
C PHE A 118 -0.43 3.53 -10.80
N ASN A 119 0.20 3.88 -9.68
CA ASN A 119 1.61 3.59 -9.45
C ASN A 119 1.88 2.08 -9.39
N VAL A 120 0.97 1.27 -8.80
CA VAL A 120 1.06 -0.21 -8.80
C VAL A 120 0.93 -0.77 -10.22
N VAL A 121 -0.02 -0.27 -11.02
CA VAL A 121 -0.21 -0.71 -12.41
C VAL A 121 1.01 -0.34 -13.27
N ASP A 122 1.49 0.90 -13.16
CA ASP A 122 2.61 1.38 -13.97
C ASP A 122 3.95 0.76 -13.56
N ALA A 123 4.10 0.31 -12.31
CA ALA A 123 5.25 -0.50 -11.91
C ALA A 123 5.27 -1.85 -12.65
N ALA A 124 4.11 -2.49 -12.85
CA ALA A 124 4.01 -3.71 -13.67
C ALA A 124 4.37 -3.42 -15.15
N ARG A 125 3.89 -2.29 -15.73
CA ARG A 125 4.29 -1.84 -17.07
C ARG A 125 5.79 -1.61 -17.19
N ALA A 126 6.36 -0.95 -16.18
CA ALA A 126 7.79 -0.67 -16.14
C ALA A 126 8.60 -1.97 -16.10
N ALA A 127 8.17 -2.94 -15.28
CA ALA A 127 8.80 -4.25 -15.21
C ALA A 127 8.72 -5.00 -16.55
N MET A 128 7.53 -5.04 -17.18
CA MET A 128 7.35 -5.66 -18.50
C MET A 128 8.26 -5.03 -19.55
N SER A 129 8.38 -3.70 -19.54
CA SER A 129 9.21 -2.99 -20.50
C SER A 129 10.71 -3.18 -20.28
N LEU A 130 11.11 -3.38 -19.02
CA LEU A 130 12.53 -3.50 -18.64
C LEU A 130 13.05 -4.92 -18.81
N ILE A 131 12.25 -5.94 -18.47
CA ILE A 131 12.71 -7.33 -18.36
C ILE A 131 12.33 -8.11 -19.62
N PRO A 132 13.30 -8.40 -20.50
CA PRO A 132 13.06 -9.26 -21.66
C PRO A 132 12.57 -10.65 -21.23
N GLY A 133 11.48 -11.11 -21.84
CA GLY A 133 10.90 -12.41 -21.51
C GLY A 133 9.90 -12.39 -20.34
N SER A 134 9.53 -11.24 -19.81
CA SER A 134 8.33 -11.12 -18.97
C SER A 134 7.07 -11.28 -19.82
N SER A 135 6.01 -11.81 -19.20
CA SER A 135 4.68 -11.92 -19.84
C SER A 135 3.85 -10.64 -19.59
N THR A 136 2.71 -10.53 -20.30
CA THR A 136 1.70 -9.51 -20.00
C THR A 136 0.86 -9.87 -18.76
N THR A 137 0.92 -11.13 -18.32
CA THR A 137 0.14 -11.62 -17.16
C THR A 137 0.72 -11.09 -15.86
N TRP A 138 -0.11 -10.43 -15.07
CA TRP A 138 0.31 -9.84 -13.82
C TRP A 138 -0.74 -9.93 -12.71
N ALA A 139 -0.25 -9.88 -11.49
CA ALA A 139 -1.05 -9.80 -10.27
C ALA A 139 -0.50 -8.73 -9.32
N ALA A 140 -1.30 -8.31 -8.35
CA ALA A 140 -0.88 -7.38 -7.32
C ALA A 140 -0.95 -8.01 -5.93
N ILE A 141 -0.03 -7.61 -5.02
CA ILE A 141 -0.08 -7.97 -3.61
C ILE A 141 0.36 -6.80 -2.76
N GLY A 142 -0.35 -6.56 -1.66
CA GLY A 142 0.02 -5.50 -0.73
C GLY A 142 -0.66 -5.63 0.62
N ALA A 143 -0.09 -4.95 1.63
CA ALA A 143 -0.63 -4.95 2.98
C ALA A 143 -0.84 -3.53 3.49
N SER A 144 -1.90 -3.30 4.29
CA SER A 144 -2.19 -1.99 4.89
C SER A 144 -2.44 -0.91 3.81
N GLN A 145 -1.65 0.18 3.76
CA GLN A 145 -1.61 1.12 2.64
C GLN A 145 -1.46 0.36 1.31
N GLY A 146 -0.50 -0.58 1.23
CA GLY A 146 -0.30 -1.39 0.03
C GLY A 146 -1.50 -2.27 -0.32
N GLY A 147 -2.25 -2.73 0.67
CA GLY A 147 -3.50 -3.45 0.44
C GLY A 147 -4.60 -2.57 -0.16
N GLN A 148 -4.67 -1.29 0.24
CA GLN A 148 -5.53 -0.31 -0.42
C GLN A 148 -5.05 -0.02 -1.85
N ALA A 149 -3.74 0.19 -2.04
CA ALA A 149 -3.15 0.47 -3.34
C ALA A 149 -3.41 -0.67 -4.35
N THR A 150 -3.27 -1.93 -3.92
CA THR A 150 -3.51 -3.09 -4.79
C THR A 150 -5.00 -3.35 -5.05
N TRP A 151 -5.88 -3.01 -4.11
CA TRP A 151 -7.31 -3.00 -4.37
C TRP A 151 -7.68 -1.94 -5.41
N ALA A 152 -7.20 -0.70 -5.24
CA ALA A 152 -7.42 0.36 -6.22
C ALA A 152 -6.82 0.00 -7.60
N ALA A 153 -5.65 -0.65 -7.63
CA ALA A 153 -5.07 -1.17 -8.87
C ALA A 153 -5.99 -2.20 -9.55
N ALA A 154 -6.65 -3.07 -8.77
CA ALA A 154 -7.62 -4.03 -9.31
C ALA A 154 -8.83 -3.33 -9.95
N GLU A 155 -9.31 -2.22 -9.39
CA GLU A 155 -10.39 -1.42 -9.97
C GLU A 155 -9.97 -0.72 -11.26
N LEU A 156 -8.70 -0.28 -11.34
CA LEU A 156 -8.18 0.53 -12.46
C LEU A 156 -7.64 -0.32 -13.62
N ALA A 157 -7.21 -1.56 -13.37
CA ALA A 157 -6.40 -2.35 -14.29
C ALA A 157 -7.00 -2.50 -15.69
N GLY A 158 -8.29 -2.80 -15.80
CA GLY A 158 -8.94 -3.08 -17.08
C GLY A 158 -9.02 -1.87 -18.00
N ASP A 159 -9.34 -0.70 -17.45
CA ASP A 159 -9.50 0.52 -18.23
C ASP A 159 -8.15 1.25 -18.44
N TYR A 160 -7.29 1.22 -17.44
CA TYR A 160 -6.02 1.96 -17.47
C TYR A 160 -4.89 1.20 -18.14
N ALA A 161 -4.89 -0.13 -18.08
CA ALA A 161 -3.83 -0.99 -18.64
C ALA A 161 -4.40 -2.18 -19.44
N PRO A 162 -5.26 -1.93 -20.46
CA PRO A 162 -5.88 -3.01 -21.24
C PRO A 162 -4.87 -3.88 -22.01
N GLU A 163 -3.64 -3.44 -22.15
CA GLU A 163 -2.54 -4.19 -22.77
C GLU A 163 -1.91 -5.22 -21.82
N LEU A 164 -2.21 -5.16 -20.53
CA LEU A 164 -1.75 -6.10 -19.52
C LEU A 164 -2.89 -7.04 -19.09
N ASP A 165 -2.56 -8.31 -18.91
CA ASP A 165 -3.50 -9.37 -18.49
C ASP A 165 -3.53 -9.47 -16.97
N PHE A 166 -4.42 -8.71 -16.33
CA PHE A 166 -4.59 -8.70 -14.88
C PHE A 166 -5.35 -9.93 -14.39
N VAL A 167 -4.73 -10.74 -13.55
CA VAL A 167 -5.32 -11.99 -13.05
C VAL A 167 -5.80 -11.91 -11.60
N GLY A 168 -5.55 -10.82 -10.89
CA GLY A 168 -6.12 -10.57 -9.57
C GLY A 168 -5.19 -9.89 -8.57
N ALA A 169 -5.75 -9.49 -7.43
CA ALA A 169 -5.04 -8.85 -6.32
C ALA A 169 -5.23 -9.58 -5.00
N ALA A 170 -4.16 -9.64 -4.20
CA ALA A 170 -4.19 -10.08 -2.81
C ALA A 170 -4.00 -8.87 -1.87
N ASN A 171 -5.08 -8.46 -1.22
CA ASN A 171 -5.17 -7.26 -0.39
C ASN A 171 -5.18 -7.67 1.09
N LEU A 172 -4.07 -7.44 1.79
CA LEU A 172 -3.87 -7.91 3.17
C LEU A 172 -4.09 -6.75 4.15
N SER A 173 -5.01 -6.92 5.08
CA SER A 173 -5.44 -5.88 6.04
C SER A 173 -5.53 -4.49 5.40
N PRO A 174 -6.26 -4.35 4.26
CA PRO A 174 -6.24 -3.12 3.45
C PRO A 174 -6.84 -1.94 4.20
N ALA A 175 -6.25 -0.74 4.04
CA ALA A 175 -6.83 0.52 4.50
C ALA A 175 -8.04 0.94 3.62
N ALA A 176 -8.95 -0.02 3.34
CA ALA A 176 -10.03 0.16 2.38
C ALA A 176 -11.15 1.08 2.87
N ASP A 177 -11.39 1.15 4.16
CA ASP A 177 -12.38 2.09 4.74
C ASP A 177 -11.95 2.50 6.15
N LEU A 178 -11.63 3.76 6.34
CA LEU A 178 -11.23 4.33 7.62
C LEU A 178 -12.26 5.34 8.16
N THR A 179 -13.46 5.39 7.56
CA THR A 179 -14.46 6.42 7.88
C THR A 179 -14.91 6.43 9.34
N GLU A 180 -14.94 5.26 9.99
CA GLU A 180 -15.26 5.14 11.41
C GLU A 180 -14.26 5.87 12.32
N MET A 181 -13.00 6.09 11.88
CA MET A 181 -12.04 6.86 12.66
C MET A 181 -12.51 8.29 12.93
N ALA A 182 -13.35 8.85 12.05
CA ALA A 182 -13.92 10.19 12.26
C ALA A 182 -14.79 10.26 13.51
N THR A 183 -15.44 9.16 13.91
CA THR A 183 -16.29 9.11 15.09
C THR A 183 -15.49 9.15 16.40
N HIS A 184 -14.19 8.82 16.33
CA HIS A 184 -13.29 8.80 17.47
C HIS A 184 -12.63 10.17 17.73
N VAL A 185 -12.73 11.11 16.78
CA VAL A 185 -12.28 12.50 16.96
C VAL A 185 -13.18 13.22 17.93
N GLY A 186 -12.83 13.31 19.15
CA GLY A 186 -13.59 14.03 20.18
C GLY A 186 -14.07 13.15 21.35
N ASP A 187 -14.09 11.82 21.20
CA ASP A 187 -14.40 10.91 22.31
C ASP A 187 -13.18 10.16 22.86
N GLY A 188 -12.02 10.34 22.24
CA GLY A 188 -10.76 9.80 22.70
C GLY A 188 -10.67 8.26 22.66
N ARG A 189 -11.42 7.61 21.79
CA ARG A 189 -11.49 6.14 21.70
C ARG A 189 -10.50 5.52 20.73
N TYR A 190 -9.42 6.20 20.37
CA TYR A 190 -8.37 5.62 19.54
C TYR A 190 -7.62 4.52 20.28
N ASP A 191 -7.44 3.37 19.61
CA ASP A 191 -6.45 2.39 20.04
C ASP A 191 -5.04 2.95 19.90
N TRP A 192 -4.10 2.43 20.67
CA TRP A 192 -2.69 2.86 20.60
C TRP A 192 -2.10 2.70 19.21
N SER A 193 -2.47 1.64 18.48
CA SER A 193 -2.02 1.42 17.10
C SER A 193 -2.50 2.55 16.17
N GLN A 194 -3.75 3.00 16.34
CA GLN A 194 -4.33 4.12 15.60
C GLN A 194 -3.65 5.44 15.95
N LEU A 195 -3.43 5.70 17.26
CA LEU A 195 -2.71 6.90 17.71
C LEU A 195 -1.33 7.03 17.05
N SER A 196 -0.62 5.92 16.88
CA SER A 196 0.71 5.89 16.25
C SER A 196 0.71 6.34 14.79
N MET A 197 -0.44 6.22 14.10
CA MET A 197 -0.59 6.56 12.69
C MET A 197 -1.24 7.92 12.45
N MET A 198 -1.90 8.51 13.45
CA MET A 198 -2.62 9.79 13.30
C MET A 198 -1.76 10.92 12.74
N PRO A 199 -0.51 11.14 13.17
CA PRO A 199 0.34 12.18 12.59
C PRO A 199 0.56 12.00 11.09
N THR A 200 0.89 10.77 10.66
CA THR A 200 1.08 10.42 9.25
C THR A 200 -0.21 10.55 8.45
N LEU A 201 -1.32 10.04 9.00
CA LEU A 201 -2.63 10.07 8.35
C LEU A 201 -3.11 11.51 8.11
N LEU A 202 -3.12 12.35 9.14
CA LEU A 202 -3.59 13.75 9.02
C LEU A 202 -2.69 14.55 8.09
N THR A 203 -1.38 14.40 8.19
CA THR A 203 -0.42 15.12 7.33
C THR A 203 -0.53 14.65 5.87
N GLY A 204 -0.61 13.34 5.63
CA GLY A 204 -0.76 12.80 4.28
C GLY A 204 -2.08 13.18 3.63
N LEU A 205 -3.20 13.08 4.36
CA LEU A 205 -4.52 13.49 3.85
C LEU A 205 -4.58 15.00 3.50
N SER A 206 -3.83 15.85 4.20
CA SER A 206 -3.80 17.29 3.90
C SER A 206 -3.24 17.61 2.51
N VAL A 207 -2.48 16.69 1.91
CA VAL A 207 -1.97 16.83 0.54
C VAL A 207 -3.11 16.86 -0.48
N THR A 208 -4.13 16.03 -0.27
CA THR A 208 -5.27 15.90 -1.19
C THR A 208 -6.52 16.66 -0.72
N VAL A 209 -6.55 17.09 0.54
CA VAL A 209 -7.62 17.85 1.18
C VAL A 209 -7.00 19.06 1.88
N PRO A 210 -6.70 20.16 1.16
CA PRO A 210 -5.98 21.31 1.71
C PRO A 210 -6.70 22.02 2.88
N GLU A 211 -8.01 21.84 3.01
CA GLU A 211 -8.81 22.34 4.11
C GLU A 211 -8.55 21.57 5.42
N LEU A 212 -8.07 20.33 5.33
CA LEU A 212 -7.64 19.56 6.48
C LEU A 212 -6.26 20.07 6.92
N ARG A 213 -6.24 20.82 8.02
CA ARG A 213 -5.03 21.40 8.59
C ARG A 213 -4.57 20.53 9.75
N PRO A 214 -3.44 19.79 9.61
CA PRO A 214 -2.95 18.90 10.68
C PRO A 214 -2.79 19.62 12.03
N GLU A 215 -2.39 20.88 12.02
CA GLU A 215 -2.24 21.71 13.22
C GLU A 215 -3.53 21.93 14.00
N ASN A 216 -4.70 21.78 13.38
CA ASN A 216 -6.00 21.83 14.05
C ASN A 216 -6.34 20.53 14.79
N PHE A 217 -5.60 19.45 14.56
CA PHE A 217 -5.91 18.14 15.10
C PHE A 217 -4.80 17.57 15.98
N LEU A 218 -3.56 18.02 15.80
CA LEU A 218 -2.37 17.45 16.41
C LEU A 218 -1.88 18.35 17.55
N HIS A 219 -2.14 17.93 18.79
CA HIS A 219 -1.87 18.67 20.01
C HIS A 219 -0.88 17.94 20.92
N GLY A 220 -0.71 18.41 22.15
CA GLY A 220 0.09 17.77 23.18
C GLY A 220 1.54 17.58 22.78
N SER A 221 2.10 16.40 23.03
CA SER A 221 3.52 16.13 22.77
C SER A 221 3.93 16.31 21.31
N PHE A 222 3.01 16.08 20.37
CA PHE A 222 3.28 16.32 18.95
C PHE A 222 3.49 17.82 18.66
N GLN A 223 2.70 18.69 19.25
CA GLN A 223 2.80 20.14 19.08
C GLN A 223 3.95 20.74 19.88
N ASP A 224 4.12 20.30 21.13
CA ASP A 224 5.01 20.93 22.11
C ASP A 224 6.46 20.42 22.02
N ASN A 225 6.70 19.28 21.36
CA ASN A 225 8.02 18.66 21.25
C ASN A 225 8.43 18.49 19.78
N PRO A 226 9.25 19.39 19.21
CA PRO A 226 9.71 19.30 17.83
C PRO A 226 10.48 18.01 17.49
N HIS A 227 11.16 17.42 18.48
CA HIS A 227 11.87 16.16 18.31
C HIS A 227 10.88 14.98 18.12
N ASP A 228 9.84 14.92 18.96
CA ASP A 228 8.78 13.91 18.82
C ASP A 228 8.05 14.06 17.49
N LYS A 229 7.74 15.30 17.11
CA LYS A 229 7.12 15.60 15.80
C LYS A 229 7.96 15.05 14.65
N ALA A 230 9.27 15.30 14.66
CA ALA A 230 10.18 14.81 13.62
C ALA A 230 10.22 13.27 13.58
N LEU A 231 10.23 12.59 14.74
CA LEU A 231 10.21 11.13 14.83
C LEU A 231 8.88 10.55 14.35
N LEU A 232 7.75 11.18 14.66
CA LEU A 232 6.42 10.67 14.32
C LEU A 232 6.07 10.86 12.85
N LEU A 233 6.58 11.90 12.19
CA LEU A 233 6.42 12.15 10.76
C LEU A 233 7.53 11.51 9.91
N GLY A 234 8.66 11.17 10.50
CA GLY A 234 9.78 10.52 9.81
C GLY A 234 9.47 9.11 9.31
N CYS A 235 10.45 8.53 8.64
CA CYS A 235 10.28 7.20 8.07
C CYS A 235 10.00 6.13 9.13
N HIS A 236 9.13 5.20 8.80
CA HIS A 236 8.82 4.04 9.64
C HIS A 236 9.91 2.98 9.44
N ASN A 237 10.92 2.99 10.29
CA ASN A 237 12.08 2.11 10.24
C ASN A 237 11.95 0.95 11.26
N GLY A 238 10.89 0.15 11.15
CA GLY A 238 10.70 -1.01 12.03
C GLY A 238 10.65 -0.63 13.51
N LEU A 239 11.49 -1.27 14.34
CA LEU A 239 11.54 -1.10 15.80
C LEU A 239 12.50 0.05 16.22
N ASP A 240 12.35 1.25 15.67
CA ASP A 240 13.11 2.42 16.16
C ASP A 240 12.71 2.77 17.61
N PRO A 241 13.60 2.61 18.60
CA PRO A 241 13.28 2.87 20.02
C PRO A 241 12.91 4.34 20.28
N ALA A 242 13.51 5.29 19.56
CA ALA A 242 13.22 6.71 19.73
C ALA A 242 11.80 7.03 19.25
N ARG A 243 11.41 6.50 18.07
CA ARG A 243 10.05 6.63 17.55
C ARG A 243 9.04 5.93 18.46
N ALA A 244 9.36 4.73 18.95
CA ALA A 244 8.50 4.01 19.90
C ALA A 244 8.29 4.82 21.19
N ALA A 245 9.33 5.48 21.71
CA ALA A 245 9.22 6.35 22.87
C ALA A 245 8.36 7.61 22.59
N ALA A 246 8.48 8.21 21.39
CA ALA A 246 7.62 9.31 20.96
C ALA A 246 6.14 8.88 20.89
N ILE A 247 5.85 7.72 20.27
CA ILE A 247 4.51 7.15 20.24
C ILE A 247 3.97 6.90 21.66
N GLY A 248 4.79 6.40 22.57
CA GLY A 248 4.42 6.17 23.98
C GLY A 248 4.00 7.42 24.75
N ARG A 249 4.36 8.62 24.27
CA ARG A 249 3.93 9.92 24.84
C ARG A 249 2.59 10.41 24.31
N LEU A 250 2.14 9.91 23.17
CA LEU A 250 0.84 10.30 22.60
C LEU A 250 -0.33 9.89 23.49
N ARG A 251 -1.35 10.73 23.51
CA ARG A 251 -2.61 10.50 24.22
C ARG A 251 -3.77 10.67 23.25
N ALA A 252 -4.87 10.01 23.50
CA ALA A 252 -6.07 10.13 22.67
C ALA A 252 -6.56 11.58 22.55
N ASN A 253 -6.44 12.37 23.63
CA ASN A 253 -6.80 13.77 23.63
C ASN A 253 -5.84 14.67 22.84
N ASP A 254 -4.72 14.15 22.36
CA ASP A 254 -3.82 14.90 21.47
C ASP A 254 -4.37 14.95 20.02
N PHE A 255 -5.46 14.24 19.74
CA PHE A 255 -6.05 14.10 18.39
C PHE A 255 -7.52 14.48 18.41
N HIS A 256 -7.81 15.76 18.27
CA HIS A 256 -9.19 16.25 18.16
C HIS A 256 -9.24 17.53 17.33
N GLY A 257 -10.31 17.74 16.56
CA GLY A 257 -10.53 18.98 15.83
C GLY A 257 -10.80 20.15 16.78
N ILE A 258 -10.28 21.33 16.47
CA ILE A 258 -10.53 22.56 17.25
C ILE A 258 -12.00 22.96 17.15
N THR A 259 -12.61 22.72 16.00
CA THR A 259 -13.99 23.09 15.70
C THR A 259 -14.80 21.88 15.20
N PRO A 260 -16.15 21.91 15.30
CA PRO A 260 -17.00 20.90 14.67
C PRO A 260 -16.75 20.78 13.15
N GLN A 261 -16.40 21.86 12.48
CA GLN A 261 -16.08 21.87 11.05
C GLN A 261 -14.82 21.04 10.75
N ASP A 262 -13.82 21.05 11.62
CA ASP A 262 -12.62 20.22 11.45
C ASP A 262 -13.00 18.73 11.43
N ALA A 263 -13.88 18.28 12.34
CA ALA A 263 -14.36 16.89 12.36
C ALA A 263 -15.08 16.51 11.05
N GLU A 264 -15.89 17.43 10.49
CA GLU A 264 -16.53 17.22 9.18
C GLU A 264 -15.53 17.15 8.03
N ILE A 265 -14.49 18.01 8.04
CA ILE A 265 -13.40 17.98 7.05
C ILE A 265 -12.69 16.64 7.11
N PHE A 266 -12.34 16.18 8.31
CA PHE A 266 -11.67 14.89 8.49
C PHE A 266 -12.56 13.72 8.02
N ALA A 267 -13.84 13.71 8.34
CA ALA A 267 -14.78 12.69 7.88
C ALA A 267 -14.88 12.66 6.34
N ARG A 268 -14.93 13.82 5.69
CA ARG A 268 -14.90 13.90 4.21
C ARG A 268 -13.58 13.42 3.63
N ALA A 269 -12.45 13.74 4.26
CA ALA A 269 -11.13 13.26 3.82
C ALA A 269 -11.04 11.73 3.89
N LEU A 270 -11.49 11.11 4.98
CA LEU A 270 -11.55 9.65 5.10
C LEU A 270 -12.51 9.02 4.09
N LYS A 271 -13.66 9.66 3.82
CA LYS A 271 -14.59 9.17 2.81
C LYS A 271 -14.00 9.22 1.40
N ARG A 272 -13.21 10.24 1.08
CA ARG A 272 -12.54 10.39 -0.23
C ARG A 272 -11.59 9.24 -0.53
N ILE A 273 -10.90 8.70 0.48
CA ILE A 273 -9.94 7.60 0.32
C ILE A 273 -10.56 6.21 0.46
N SER A 274 -11.88 6.12 0.72
CA SER A 274 -12.55 4.83 0.93
C SER A 274 -12.78 4.08 -0.37
N LEU A 275 -12.55 2.77 -0.35
CA LEU A 275 -12.84 1.82 -1.41
C LEU A 275 -14.17 1.08 -1.13
N PRO A 276 -14.79 0.47 -2.17
CA PRO A 276 -14.44 0.58 -3.57
C PRO A 276 -14.83 1.94 -4.17
N LEU A 277 -14.09 2.39 -5.19
CA LEU A 277 -14.45 3.53 -6.06
C LEU A 277 -15.29 3.08 -7.25
N GLY A 278 -15.12 1.81 -7.65
CA GLY A 278 -15.79 1.18 -8.79
C GLY A 278 -15.61 -0.34 -8.75
N PRO A 279 -16.16 -1.06 -9.76
CA PRO A 279 -15.98 -2.50 -9.86
C PRO A 279 -14.53 -2.86 -10.18
N ALA A 280 -14.04 -3.96 -9.61
CA ALA A 280 -12.72 -4.49 -9.90
C ALA A 280 -12.69 -5.18 -11.27
N SER A 281 -11.55 -5.05 -11.97
CA SER A 281 -11.30 -5.67 -13.28
C SER A 281 -10.94 -7.16 -13.19
N GLY A 282 -10.71 -7.67 -12.00
CA GLY A 282 -10.36 -9.06 -11.75
C GLY A 282 -10.65 -9.49 -10.32
N PRO A 283 -10.44 -10.76 -9.99
CA PRO A 283 -10.77 -11.30 -8.68
C PRO A 283 -9.83 -10.75 -7.60
N MET A 284 -10.33 -10.70 -6.36
CA MET A 284 -9.58 -10.24 -5.20
C MET A 284 -9.61 -11.26 -4.06
N LEU A 285 -8.45 -11.44 -3.41
CA LEU A 285 -8.38 -11.92 -2.05
C LEU A 285 -8.34 -10.71 -1.11
N VAL A 286 -9.17 -10.71 -0.08
CA VAL A 286 -9.12 -9.73 1.02
C VAL A 286 -8.91 -10.51 2.31
N TYR A 287 -7.73 -10.33 2.93
CA TYR A 287 -7.40 -10.95 4.20
C TYR A 287 -7.43 -9.91 5.32
N ALA A 288 -8.07 -10.21 6.44
CA ALA A 288 -8.13 -9.34 7.60
C ALA A 288 -7.80 -10.10 8.89
N GLY A 289 -7.01 -9.48 9.76
CA GLY A 289 -6.80 -9.98 11.11
C GLY A 289 -8.01 -9.66 12.00
N GLY A 290 -8.64 -10.68 12.59
CA GLY A 290 -9.81 -10.51 13.43
C GLY A 290 -9.54 -9.80 14.78
N ALA A 291 -8.25 -9.63 15.15
CA ALA A 291 -7.80 -8.84 16.31
C ALA A 291 -6.95 -7.63 15.89
N ASP A 292 -7.07 -7.20 14.64
CA ASP A 292 -6.42 -5.98 14.14
C ASP A 292 -6.99 -4.75 14.89
N ARG A 293 -6.09 -3.99 15.53
CA ARG A 293 -6.43 -2.79 16.29
C ARG A 293 -6.10 -1.49 15.56
N LEU A 294 -5.44 -1.61 14.40
CA LEU A 294 -5.19 -0.46 13.52
C LEU A 294 -6.33 -0.27 12.54
N ILE A 295 -6.67 -1.33 11.79
CA ILE A 295 -7.76 -1.36 10.82
C ILE A 295 -8.70 -2.49 11.22
N ASP A 296 -9.82 -2.12 11.84
CA ASP A 296 -10.81 -3.09 12.33
C ASP A 296 -11.34 -3.94 11.18
N ALA A 297 -11.34 -5.26 11.36
CA ALA A 297 -11.84 -6.21 10.36
C ALA A 297 -13.29 -5.90 9.92
N ARG A 298 -14.12 -5.28 10.79
CA ARG A 298 -15.48 -4.86 10.44
C ARG A 298 -15.50 -3.76 9.39
N TRP A 299 -14.49 -2.86 9.38
CA TRP A 299 -14.36 -1.80 8.38
C TRP A 299 -14.00 -2.40 7.02
N ILE A 300 -13.05 -3.35 7.03
CA ILE A 300 -12.68 -4.10 5.82
C ILE A 300 -13.88 -4.87 5.29
N HIS A 301 -14.60 -5.60 6.15
CA HIS A 301 -15.82 -6.33 5.78
C HIS A 301 -16.89 -5.42 5.15
N ALA A 302 -17.08 -4.21 5.68
CA ALA A 302 -18.02 -3.24 5.12
C ALA A 302 -17.60 -2.81 3.69
N ALA A 303 -16.30 -2.64 3.42
CA ALA A 303 -15.78 -2.36 2.08
C ALA A 303 -16.00 -3.58 1.15
N VAL A 304 -15.70 -4.80 1.60
CA VAL A 304 -15.94 -6.04 0.84
C VAL A 304 -17.41 -6.17 0.45
N ARG A 305 -18.33 -5.92 1.37
CA ARG A 305 -19.77 -5.96 1.06
C ARG A 305 -20.18 -4.97 -0.04
N ARG A 306 -19.55 -3.79 -0.09
CA ARG A 306 -19.79 -2.82 -1.16
C ARG A 306 -19.22 -3.34 -2.50
N ALA A 307 -18.03 -3.95 -2.50
CA ALA A 307 -17.44 -4.56 -3.68
C ALA A 307 -18.29 -5.71 -4.21
N CYS A 308 -18.77 -6.59 -3.32
CA CYS A 308 -19.72 -7.65 -3.69
C CYS A 308 -21.01 -7.09 -4.33
N ALA A 309 -21.52 -5.97 -3.82
CA ALA A 309 -22.72 -5.32 -4.38
C ALA A 309 -22.47 -4.72 -5.78
N LEU A 310 -21.21 -4.44 -6.15
CA LEU A 310 -20.81 -4.05 -7.49
C LEU A 310 -20.62 -5.24 -8.44
N GLY A 311 -20.70 -6.47 -7.94
CA GLY A 311 -20.54 -7.70 -8.72
C GLY A 311 -19.11 -8.26 -8.71
N ASP A 312 -18.24 -7.77 -7.85
CA ASP A 312 -16.86 -8.23 -7.76
C ASP A 312 -16.76 -9.69 -7.28
N THR A 313 -15.73 -10.37 -7.75
CA THR A 313 -15.35 -11.70 -7.27
C THR A 313 -14.36 -11.55 -6.13
N VAL A 314 -14.83 -11.67 -4.88
CA VAL A 314 -13.99 -11.49 -3.68
C VAL A 314 -13.98 -12.74 -2.83
N GLN A 315 -12.78 -13.18 -2.44
CA GLN A 315 -12.59 -14.11 -1.34
C GLN A 315 -12.17 -13.30 -0.11
N GLU A 316 -13.06 -13.17 0.86
CA GLU A 316 -12.74 -12.59 2.17
C GLU A 316 -12.30 -13.67 3.15
N ILE A 317 -11.20 -13.44 3.86
CA ILE A 317 -10.72 -14.28 4.96
C ILE A 317 -10.49 -13.40 6.17
N VAL A 318 -11.28 -13.61 7.24
CA VAL A 318 -11.06 -13.00 8.54
C VAL A 318 -10.41 -14.02 9.45
N ALA A 319 -9.15 -13.80 9.85
CA ALA A 319 -8.36 -14.73 10.67
C ALA A 319 -8.52 -14.41 12.16
N PRO A 320 -9.23 -15.24 12.95
CA PRO A 320 -9.48 -14.98 14.37
C PRO A 320 -8.17 -14.85 15.15
N GLY A 321 -8.08 -13.82 16.03
CA GLY A 321 -6.92 -13.62 16.90
C GLY A 321 -5.65 -13.11 16.23
N LYS A 322 -5.65 -12.89 14.91
CA LYS A 322 -4.54 -12.29 14.18
C LYS A 322 -4.63 -10.76 14.19
N GLY A 323 -3.47 -10.10 14.26
CA GLY A 323 -3.36 -8.64 14.23
C GLY A 323 -3.20 -8.07 12.83
N HIS A 324 -2.75 -6.80 12.77
CA HIS A 324 -2.57 -6.06 11.52
C HIS A 324 -1.53 -6.68 10.58
N VAL A 325 -0.41 -7.14 11.11
CA VAL A 325 0.64 -7.84 10.35
C VAL A 325 0.60 -9.32 10.72
N ASP A 326 0.34 -10.16 9.72
CA ASP A 326 0.29 -11.61 9.90
C ASP A 326 1.03 -12.33 8.75
N PRO A 327 2.15 -13.01 9.06
CA PRO A 327 2.90 -13.77 8.05
C PRO A 327 2.06 -14.86 7.36
N GLU A 328 1.04 -15.38 8.02
CA GLU A 328 0.14 -16.37 7.41
C GLU A 328 -0.73 -15.73 6.33
N GLY A 329 -1.19 -14.49 6.54
CA GLY A 329 -1.91 -13.71 5.52
C GLY A 329 -1.06 -13.50 4.27
N GLU A 330 0.22 -13.16 4.43
CA GLU A 330 1.15 -13.02 3.30
C GLU A 330 1.34 -14.37 2.57
N ARG A 331 1.54 -15.46 3.31
CA ARG A 331 1.68 -16.80 2.72
C ARG A 331 0.44 -17.19 1.91
N LEU A 332 -0.76 -16.93 2.44
CA LEU A 332 -2.02 -17.17 1.76
C LEU A 332 -2.16 -16.31 0.50
N GLY A 333 -1.82 -15.02 0.58
CA GLY A 333 -1.84 -14.11 -0.56
C GLY A 333 -0.91 -14.56 -1.69
N VAL A 334 0.32 -14.94 -1.38
CA VAL A 334 1.28 -15.46 -2.35
C VAL A 334 0.77 -16.78 -2.98
N GLN A 335 0.18 -17.69 -2.18
CA GLN A 335 -0.39 -18.92 -2.73
C GLN A 335 -1.61 -18.63 -3.61
N TRP A 336 -2.48 -17.71 -3.19
CA TRP A 336 -3.63 -17.31 -3.97
C TRP A 336 -3.23 -16.75 -5.36
N ILE A 337 -2.17 -15.93 -5.42
CA ILE A 337 -1.61 -15.44 -6.69
C ILE A 337 -1.06 -16.61 -7.54
N ALA A 338 -0.36 -17.56 -6.91
CA ALA A 338 0.14 -18.74 -7.62
C ALA A 338 -0.99 -19.52 -8.31
N ASP A 339 -2.13 -19.65 -7.64
CA ASP A 339 -3.31 -20.30 -8.20
C ASP A 339 -3.88 -19.50 -9.39
N ARG A 340 -3.85 -18.16 -9.34
CA ARG A 340 -4.27 -17.32 -10.49
C ARG A 340 -3.35 -17.50 -11.68
N PHE A 341 -2.04 -17.47 -11.46
CA PHE A 341 -1.06 -17.73 -12.55
C PHE A 341 -1.18 -19.17 -13.11
N ALA A 342 -1.64 -20.11 -12.32
CA ALA A 342 -1.93 -21.48 -12.78
C ALA A 342 -3.31 -21.62 -13.47
N GLY A 343 -4.08 -20.54 -13.61
CA GLY A 343 -5.42 -20.57 -14.21
C GLY A 343 -6.48 -21.25 -13.35
N ILE A 344 -6.22 -21.46 -12.06
CA ILE A 344 -7.22 -22.02 -11.13
C ILE A 344 -8.30 -20.97 -10.88
N PRO A 345 -9.59 -21.28 -11.01
CA PRO A 345 -10.66 -20.31 -10.77
C PRO A 345 -10.61 -19.69 -9.37
N PRO A 346 -10.87 -18.37 -9.22
CA PRO A 346 -10.87 -17.71 -7.92
C PRO A 346 -12.04 -18.20 -7.06
N PRO A 347 -11.80 -18.55 -5.79
CA PRO A 347 -12.91 -18.69 -4.86
C PRO A 347 -13.56 -17.34 -4.57
N SER A 348 -14.86 -17.34 -4.26
CA SER A 348 -15.60 -16.16 -3.85
C SER A 348 -16.56 -16.51 -2.72
N ASN A 349 -16.75 -15.58 -1.80
CA ASN A 349 -17.76 -15.65 -0.77
C ASN A 349 -18.61 -14.35 -0.69
N CYS A 350 -18.63 -13.63 -1.81
CA CYS A 350 -19.69 -12.63 -2.03
C CYS A 350 -21.11 -13.34 -2.05
#